data_b85fb23b782933d3cb51b075457d2ede
#
_entry.id   b85fb23b782933d3cb51b075457d2ede
#
_cell.length_a   1.000
_cell.length_b   1.000
_cell.length_c   1.000
_cell.angle_alpha   90.00
_cell.angle_beta   90.00
_cell.angle_gamma   90.00
#
_symmetry.space_group_name_H-M   'P 1'
#
loop_
_entity.id
_entity.type
_entity.pdbx_description
1 polymer ?
#
loop_
_entity_poly.entity_id
_entity_poly.type
_entity_poly.pdbx_seq_one_letter_code
_entity_poly.pdbx_strand_id
1 'polypeptide(L)'
;KNQGVANARNTAIKNAVGRYLAFLDSDDIWLHEKLEKQIDFMKVNNYVFTYHQYRHFSSSDKVGEIVKIPSQLDYKDALKGNSIGCLTVCIDKSKIKPFLMPQQRHEDYITWLNILKENKIVAYGLQDDLARYRIGTKESVSANKFKSAIWTWKVYRNSQKLSILQSIYYIFLYFQQGLQKHIFR
;
A
#
# COMPACT_ATOMS: atom_id res chain seq x y z
N LYS A 1 -23.30 3.19 12.19
CA LYS A 1 -23.04 1.74 12.09
C LYS A 1 -21.68 1.54 11.43
N ASN A 2 -20.78 0.80 12.05
CA ASN A 2 -19.46 0.51 11.46
C ASN A 2 -19.66 -0.29 10.16
N GLN A 3 -19.14 0.26 9.06
CA GLN A 3 -19.24 -0.34 7.72
C GLN A 3 -17.88 -0.80 7.17
N GLY A 4 -16.87 -0.82 8.01
CA GLY A 4 -15.51 -1.26 7.68
C GLY A 4 -14.62 -0.17 7.05
N VAL A 5 -13.31 -0.47 7.02
CA VAL A 5 -12.26 0.47 6.61
C VAL A 5 -12.41 0.98 5.18
N ALA A 6 -12.77 0.09 4.24
CA ALA A 6 -12.97 0.48 2.84
C ALA A 6 -14.07 1.55 2.68
N ASN A 7 -15.20 1.42 3.41
CA ASN A 7 -16.26 2.43 3.36
C ASN A 7 -15.83 3.77 3.96
N ALA A 8 -15.10 3.76 5.08
CA ALA A 8 -14.59 4.97 5.68
C ALA A 8 -13.64 5.71 4.71
N ARG A 9 -12.68 4.99 4.12
CA ARG A 9 -11.76 5.56 3.12
C ARG A 9 -12.49 6.03 1.87
N ASN A 10 -13.50 5.30 1.37
CA ASN A 10 -14.31 5.71 0.23
C ASN A 10 -15.12 6.99 0.50
N THR A 11 -15.63 7.14 1.71
CA THR A 11 -16.30 8.38 2.12
C THR A 11 -15.31 9.55 2.09
N ALA A 12 -14.09 9.36 2.61
CA ALA A 12 -13.03 10.37 2.55
C ALA A 12 -12.61 10.69 1.11
N ILE A 13 -12.42 9.69 0.25
CA ILE A 13 -12.07 9.86 -1.16
C ILE A 13 -13.12 10.71 -1.91
N LYS A 14 -14.41 10.40 -1.70
CA LYS A 14 -15.53 11.11 -2.34
C LYS A 14 -15.64 12.57 -1.92
N ASN A 15 -15.31 12.88 -0.67
CA ASN A 15 -15.41 14.24 -0.12
C ASN A 15 -14.09 15.03 -0.21
N ALA A 16 -12.99 14.39 -0.62
CA ALA A 16 -11.70 15.07 -0.75
C ALA A 16 -11.70 16.06 -1.91
N VAL A 17 -11.57 17.35 -1.63
CA VAL A 17 -11.49 18.43 -2.64
C VAL A 17 -10.05 18.74 -3.07
N GLY A 18 -9.04 18.39 -2.26
CA GLY A 18 -7.63 18.61 -2.55
C GLY A 18 -7.14 17.85 -3.78
N ARG A 19 -6.08 18.34 -4.40
CA ARG A 19 -5.41 17.71 -5.55
C ARG A 19 -4.74 16.39 -5.17
N TYR A 20 -4.08 16.36 -4.02
CA TYR A 20 -3.36 15.18 -3.53
C TYR A 20 -4.23 14.41 -2.54
N LEU A 21 -4.24 13.07 -2.69
CA LEU A 21 -4.85 12.14 -1.74
C LEU A 21 -3.74 11.39 -0.99
N ALA A 22 -3.81 11.43 0.33
CA ALA A 22 -2.99 10.63 1.21
C ALA A 22 -3.87 9.98 2.29
N PHE A 23 -3.43 8.83 2.83
CA PHE A 23 -4.23 8.01 3.74
C PHE A 23 -3.52 7.86 5.07
N LEU A 24 -4.25 8.09 6.17
CA LEU A 24 -3.78 7.86 7.53
C LEU A 24 -4.87 7.15 8.31
N ASP A 25 -4.58 5.95 8.78
CA ASP A 25 -5.47 5.22 9.69
C ASP A 25 -5.37 5.81 11.11
N SER A 26 -6.42 5.70 11.90
CA SER A 26 -6.56 6.39 13.20
C SER A 26 -5.56 5.91 14.27
N ASP A 27 -4.93 4.77 14.05
CA ASP A 27 -3.95 4.16 14.95
C ASP A 27 -2.49 4.33 14.48
N ASP A 28 -2.27 4.94 13.30
CA ASP A 28 -0.96 5.22 12.73
C ASP A 28 -0.53 6.68 12.96
N ILE A 29 0.75 7.00 12.70
CA ILE A 29 1.31 8.34 12.89
C ILE A 29 2.11 8.74 11.63
N TRP A 30 1.88 9.93 11.12
CA TRP A 30 2.79 10.61 10.20
C TRP A 30 3.79 11.49 10.96
N LEU A 31 5.05 11.52 10.49
CA LEU A 31 6.00 12.53 10.94
C LEU A 31 5.63 13.89 10.32
N HIS A 32 6.00 14.97 11.00
CA HIS A 32 5.54 16.33 10.65
C HIS A 32 5.96 16.75 9.24
N GLU A 33 7.14 16.32 8.77
CA GLU A 33 7.69 16.64 7.45
C GLU A 33 7.14 15.78 6.30
N LYS A 34 6.27 14.78 6.61
CA LYS A 34 5.84 13.78 5.61
C LYS A 34 5.19 14.38 4.39
N LEU A 35 4.21 15.25 4.56
CA LEU A 35 3.46 15.81 3.43
C LEU A 35 4.33 16.75 2.60
N GLU A 36 5.14 17.59 3.24
CA GLU A 36 6.05 18.51 2.57
C GLU A 36 7.02 17.76 1.67
N LYS A 37 7.81 16.85 2.25
CA LYS A 37 8.82 16.07 1.52
C LYS A 37 8.21 15.24 0.39
N GLN A 38 7.09 14.59 0.64
CA GLN A 38 6.50 13.71 -0.35
C GLN A 38 5.85 14.49 -1.50
N ILE A 39 5.19 15.62 -1.22
CA ILE A 39 4.60 16.46 -2.26
C ILE A 39 5.69 17.14 -3.09
N ASP A 40 6.78 17.59 -2.48
CA ASP A 40 7.92 18.15 -3.19
C ASP A 40 8.59 17.09 -4.08
N PHE A 41 8.78 15.86 -3.57
CA PHE A 41 9.25 14.74 -4.38
C PHE A 41 8.37 14.47 -5.60
N MET A 42 7.03 14.54 -5.42
CA MET A 42 6.08 14.40 -6.53
C MET A 42 6.19 15.54 -7.54
N LYS A 43 6.29 16.80 -7.07
CA LYS A 43 6.34 17.99 -7.94
C LYS A 43 7.62 18.06 -8.75
N VAL A 44 8.77 17.91 -8.08
CA VAL A 44 10.09 18.00 -8.71
C VAL A 44 10.27 16.96 -9.81
N ASN A 45 9.77 15.75 -9.60
CA ASN A 45 9.94 14.63 -10.53
C ASN A 45 8.71 14.40 -11.43
N ASN A 46 7.66 15.21 -11.29
CA ASN A 46 6.38 15.04 -11.99
C ASN A 46 5.72 13.67 -11.75
N TYR A 47 5.91 13.09 -10.56
CA TYR A 47 5.34 11.80 -10.19
C TYR A 47 3.85 11.91 -9.83
N VAL A 48 3.10 10.88 -10.17
CA VAL A 48 1.64 10.80 -9.98
C VAL A 48 1.26 9.98 -8.76
N PHE A 49 2.01 8.93 -8.49
CA PHE A 49 1.79 8.01 -7.37
C PHE A 49 3.13 7.79 -6.65
N THR A 50 3.18 8.13 -5.37
CA THR A 50 4.36 7.94 -4.53
C THR A 50 4.01 7.24 -3.22
N TYR A 51 5.00 6.59 -2.62
CA TYR A 51 4.97 5.98 -1.30
C TYR A 51 6.34 6.17 -0.64
N HIS A 52 6.47 5.88 0.66
CA HIS A 52 7.72 6.10 1.38
C HIS A 52 8.01 5.01 2.41
N GLN A 53 9.22 5.00 2.97
CA GLN A 53 9.62 4.12 4.07
C GLN A 53 8.90 4.50 5.36
N TYR A 54 8.77 3.53 6.26
CA TYR A 54 8.14 3.69 7.55
C TYR A 54 8.73 2.72 8.56
N ARG A 55 8.39 2.88 9.82
CA ARG A 55 8.73 1.91 10.88
C ARG A 55 7.49 1.37 11.55
N HIS A 56 7.58 0.15 12.05
CA HIS A 56 6.61 -0.35 12.98
C HIS A 56 6.81 0.28 14.35
N PHE A 57 5.73 0.46 15.12
CA PHE A 57 5.82 0.80 16.53
C PHE A 57 4.74 0.05 17.31
N SER A 58 4.97 -0.17 18.61
CA SER A 58 4.06 -0.87 19.50
C SER A 58 3.53 0.04 20.60
N SER A 59 2.58 -0.43 21.40
CA SER A 59 2.03 0.29 22.55
C SER A 59 3.06 0.63 23.65
N SER A 60 4.25 0.04 23.59
CA SER A 60 5.38 0.38 24.48
C SER A 60 6.31 1.44 23.91
N ASP A 61 5.87 2.19 22.89
CA ASP A 61 6.62 3.24 22.17
C ASP A 61 7.95 2.78 21.56
N LYS A 62 8.19 1.47 21.50
CA LYS A 62 9.36 0.92 20.83
C LYS A 62 9.17 1.03 19.32
N VAL A 63 10.09 1.77 18.70
CA VAL A 63 10.18 1.93 17.25
C VAL A 63 11.09 0.84 16.68
N GLY A 64 10.58 0.06 15.73
CA GLY A 64 11.29 -1.02 15.07
C GLY A 64 12.20 -0.54 13.94
N GLU A 65 12.73 -1.52 13.20
CA GLU A 65 13.57 -1.28 12.02
C GLU A 65 12.79 -0.59 10.89
N ILE A 66 13.52 0.08 9.99
CA ILE A 66 12.95 0.67 8.78
C ILE A 66 12.41 -0.43 7.88
N VAL A 67 11.15 -0.30 7.48
CA VAL A 67 10.58 -1.11 6.41
C VAL A 67 11.06 -0.54 5.09
N LYS A 68 12.07 -1.21 4.52
CA LYS A 68 12.64 -0.86 3.20
C LYS A 68 11.64 -1.12 2.10
N ILE A 69 11.60 -0.23 1.13
CA ILE A 69 10.69 -0.28 -0.01
C ILE A 69 11.48 -0.20 -1.32
N PRO A 70 10.96 -0.75 -2.44
CA PRO A 70 11.50 -0.50 -3.77
C PRO A 70 11.47 0.99 -4.13
N SER A 71 12.45 1.45 -4.91
CA SER A 71 12.48 2.84 -5.41
C SER A 71 11.38 3.13 -6.43
N GLN A 72 10.89 2.09 -7.11
CA GLN A 72 9.75 2.17 -8.01
C GLN A 72 9.07 0.81 -8.15
N LEU A 73 7.80 0.84 -8.53
CA LEU A 73 6.97 -0.35 -8.81
C LEU A 73 6.04 -0.06 -9.98
N ASP A 74 6.10 -0.87 -11.01
CA ASP A 74 5.04 -0.96 -11.99
C ASP A 74 3.95 -1.97 -11.55
N TYR A 75 2.93 -2.17 -12.38
CA TYR A 75 1.86 -3.14 -12.10
C TYR A 75 2.40 -4.57 -11.92
N LYS A 76 3.37 -5.00 -12.74
CA LYS A 76 3.93 -6.36 -12.67
C LYS A 76 4.80 -6.55 -11.43
N ASP A 77 5.53 -5.51 -11.01
CA ASP A 77 6.30 -5.54 -9.78
C ASP A 77 5.38 -5.58 -8.55
N ALA A 78 4.32 -4.80 -8.56
CA ALA A 78 3.33 -4.80 -7.48
C ALA A 78 2.59 -6.14 -7.35
N LEU A 79 2.43 -6.91 -8.43
CA LEU A 79 1.88 -8.28 -8.36
C LEU A 79 2.78 -9.27 -7.61
N LYS A 80 4.08 -9.01 -7.48
CA LYS A 80 4.99 -9.89 -6.71
C LYS A 80 4.75 -9.82 -5.20
N GLY A 81 4.05 -8.79 -4.72
CA GLY A 81 3.67 -8.63 -3.30
C GLY A 81 3.28 -7.21 -2.94
N ASN A 82 2.47 -7.05 -1.90
CA ASN A 82 2.11 -5.73 -1.38
C ASN A 82 3.30 -5.09 -0.65
N SER A 83 3.99 -4.18 -1.33
CA SER A 83 5.10 -3.40 -0.78
C SER A 83 4.71 -1.94 -0.48
N ILE A 84 3.47 -1.55 -0.74
CA ILE A 84 2.96 -0.18 -0.56
C ILE A 84 2.02 -0.18 0.65
N GLY A 85 2.48 0.33 1.78
CA GLY A 85 1.64 0.53 2.97
C GLY A 85 0.65 1.69 2.77
N CYS A 86 -0.61 1.51 3.15
CA CYS A 86 -1.66 2.52 2.93
C CYS A 86 -1.28 3.90 3.49
N LEU A 87 -0.73 3.94 4.72
CA LEU A 87 -0.31 5.18 5.39
C LEU A 87 0.83 5.94 4.68
N THR A 88 1.54 5.27 3.74
CA THR A 88 2.69 5.86 3.05
C THR A 88 2.33 6.52 1.72
N VAL A 89 1.12 6.28 1.24
CA VAL A 89 0.71 6.68 -0.11
C VAL A 89 0.41 8.17 -0.22
N CYS A 90 0.80 8.73 -1.37
CA CYS A 90 0.30 10.03 -1.87
C CYS A 90 0.06 9.94 -3.38
N ILE A 91 -1.11 10.39 -3.82
CA ILE A 91 -1.57 10.30 -5.21
C ILE A 91 -2.04 11.68 -5.70
N ASP A 92 -1.57 12.11 -6.86
CA ASP A 92 -2.14 13.25 -7.60
C ASP A 92 -3.41 12.79 -8.32
N LYS A 93 -4.56 12.97 -7.67
CA LYS A 93 -5.85 12.52 -8.22
C LYS A 93 -6.26 13.24 -9.50
N SER A 94 -5.67 14.40 -9.81
CA SER A 94 -5.97 15.12 -11.06
C SER A 94 -5.39 14.43 -12.30
N LYS A 95 -4.47 13.48 -12.11
CA LYS A 95 -3.75 12.78 -13.18
C LYS A 95 -4.13 11.31 -13.33
N ILE A 96 -5.10 10.82 -12.57
CA ILE A 96 -5.58 9.43 -12.64
C ILE A 96 -7.10 9.39 -12.76
N LYS A 97 -7.61 8.24 -13.22
CA LYS A 97 -9.04 7.97 -13.23
C LYS A 97 -9.60 7.93 -11.81
N PRO A 98 -10.84 8.39 -11.59
CA PRO A 98 -11.51 8.23 -10.31
C PRO A 98 -11.51 6.78 -9.85
N PHE A 99 -11.28 6.55 -8.57
CA PHE A 99 -11.22 5.21 -8.00
C PHE A 99 -11.93 5.15 -6.64
N LEU A 100 -12.30 3.93 -6.26
CA LEU A 100 -12.78 3.59 -4.91
C LEU A 100 -12.12 2.28 -4.46
N MET A 101 -11.98 2.11 -3.16
CA MET A 101 -11.48 0.87 -2.57
C MET A 101 -12.58 -0.18 -2.52
N PRO A 102 -12.35 -1.43 -2.97
CA PRO A 102 -13.35 -2.49 -2.91
C PRO A 102 -13.63 -2.92 -1.47
N GLN A 103 -14.90 -3.29 -1.19
CA GLN A 103 -15.31 -3.78 0.14
C GLN A 103 -14.92 -5.25 0.35
N GLN A 104 -13.62 -5.52 0.35
CA GLN A 104 -13.06 -6.85 0.58
C GLN A 104 -11.67 -6.74 1.20
N ARG A 105 -11.14 -7.84 1.71
CA ARG A 105 -9.77 -7.83 2.26
C ARG A 105 -8.73 -7.47 1.22
N HIS A 106 -7.64 -6.81 1.65
CA HIS A 106 -6.61 -6.23 0.80
C HIS A 106 -7.15 -5.15 -0.14
N GLU A 107 -8.12 -4.37 0.34
CA GLU A 107 -8.75 -3.27 -0.40
C GLU A 107 -7.73 -2.26 -0.91
N ASP A 108 -6.72 -1.95 -0.10
CA ASP A 108 -5.60 -1.08 -0.45
C ASP A 108 -4.75 -1.67 -1.58
N TYR A 109 -4.31 -2.92 -1.42
CA TYR A 109 -3.51 -3.61 -2.42
C TYR A 109 -4.21 -3.72 -3.77
N ILE A 110 -5.50 -4.09 -3.77
CA ILE A 110 -6.31 -4.16 -4.99
C ILE A 110 -6.40 -2.79 -5.65
N THR A 111 -6.59 -1.75 -4.86
CA THR A 111 -6.69 -0.38 -5.35
C THR A 111 -5.39 0.08 -5.99
N TRP A 112 -4.23 -0.21 -5.37
CA TRP A 112 -2.93 0.13 -5.94
C TRP A 112 -2.69 -0.60 -7.25
N LEU A 113 -2.98 -1.90 -7.32
CA LEU A 113 -2.89 -2.67 -8.56
C LEU A 113 -3.77 -2.10 -9.67
N ASN A 114 -5.02 -1.72 -9.35
CA ASN A 114 -5.94 -1.15 -10.34
C ASN A 114 -5.44 0.21 -10.84
N ILE A 115 -5.00 1.10 -9.94
CA ILE A 115 -4.46 2.42 -10.32
C ILE A 115 -3.25 2.28 -11.25
N LEU A 116 -2.29 1.41 -10.92
CA LEU A 116 -1.10 1.18 -11.74
C LEU A 116 -1.48 0.62 -13.12
N LYS A 117 -2.39 -0.36 -13.15
CA LYS A 117 -2.82 -1.03 -14.39
C LYS A 117 -3.63 -0.11 -15.31
N GLU A 118 -4.67 0.54 -14.76
CA GLU A 118 -5.64 1.29 -15.55
C GLU A 118 -5.09 2.62 -16.07
N ASN A 119 -4.18 3.23 -15.33
CA ASN A 119 -3.53 4.48 -15.73
C ASN A 119 -2.18 4.25 -16.41
N LYS A 120 -1.67 3.00 -16.45
CA LYS A 120 -0.35 2.63 -17.02
C LYS A 120 0.78 3.48 -16.44
N ILE A 121 0.77 3.68 -15.15
CA ILE A 121 1.75 4.47 -14.41
C ILE A 121 2.67 3.60 -13.55
N VAL A 122 3.73 4.21 -13.05
CA VAL A 122 4.66 3.66 -12.06
C VAL A 122 4.44 4.39 -10.74
N ALA A 123 4.50 3.67 -9.63
CA ALA A 123 4.59 4.23 -8.29
C ALA A 123 6.06 4.39 -7.88
N TYR A 124 6.43 5.52 -7.27
CA TYR A 124 7.80 5.85 -6.89
C TYR A 124 7.97 5.91 -5.38
N GLY A 125 9.00 5.24 -4.88
CA GLY A 125 9.32 5.12 -3.47
C GLY A 125 10.32 6.18 -2.99
N LEU A 126 9.87 7.14 -2.21
CA LEU A 126 10.72 8.06 -1.47
C LEU A 126 11.42 7.30 -0.34
N GLN A 127 12.76 7.31 -0.31
CA GLN A 127 13.56 6.52 0.62
C GLN A 127 13.72 7.17 2.01
N ASP A 128 12.76 8.00 2.40
CA ASP A 128 12.68 8.66 3.71
C ASP A 128 11.72 7.92 4.64
N ASP A 129 12.09 7.80 5.92
CA ASP A 129 11.27 7.24 7.00
C ASP A 129 10.31 8.31 7.53
N LEU A 130 9.07 8.32 7.06
CA LEU A 130 8.11 9.42 7.29
C LEU A 130 6.84 9.00 8.04
N ALA A 131 6.74 7.75 8.49
CA ALA A 131 5.55 7.31 9.23
C ALA A 131 5.85 6.21 10.25
N ARG A 132 4.88 6.00 11.15
CA ARG A 132 4.88 4.96 12.16
C ARG A 132 3.62 4.12 12.01
N TYR A 133 3.80 2.84 11.69
CA TYR A 133 2.73 1.86 11.55
C TYR A 133 2.55 1.09 12.86
N ARG A 134 1.36 1.16 13.47
CA ARG A 134 1.09 0.47 14.74
C ARG A 134 0.98 -1.03 14.55
N ILE A 135 1.71 -1.79 15.39
CA ILE A 135 1.63 -3.25 15.45
C ILE A 135 1.25 -3.71 16.86
N GLY A 136 0.82 -4.98 16.99
CA GLY A 136 0.55 -5.58 18.31
C GLY A 136 -0.87 -5.40 18.82
N THR A 137 -1.79 -4.86 18.04
CA THR A 137 -3.22 -4.94 18.32
C THR A 137 -3.71 -6.37 18.04
N LYS A 138 -4.55 -6.95 18.94
CA LYS A 138 -5.06 -8.34 18.84
C LYS A 138 -5.80 -8.63 17.51
N GLU A 139 -6.12 -7.62 16.73
CA GLU A 139 -6.87 -7.68 15.47
C GLU A 139 -6.00 -7.50 14.22
N SER A 140 -4.65 -7.55 14.32
CA SER A 140 -3.77 -7.40 13.18
C SER A 140 -4.05 -8.47 12.11
N VAL A 141 -4.66 -8.04 11.02
CA VAL A 141 -5.11 -8.87 9.88
C VAL A 141 -3.96 -9.60 9.20
N SER A 142 -2.73 -9.08 9.31
CA SER A 142 -1.52 -9.59 8.66
C SER A 142 -0.77 -10.70 9.43
N ALA A 143 -1.23 -11.07 10.63
CA ALA A 143 -0.50 -11.99 11.51
C ALA A 143 -0.40 -13.44 10.96
N ASN A 144 -1.31 -13.87 10.07
CA ASN A 144 -1.34 -15.23 9.54
C ASN A 144 -0.93 -15.28 8.07
N LYS A 145 0.34 -15.66 7.80
CA LYS A 145 0.93 -15.71 6.45
C LYS A 145 0.18 -16.62 5.48
N PHE A 146 -0.34 -17.74 5.94
CA PHE A 146 -1.09 -18.69 5.09
C PHE A 146 -2.43 -18.07 4.65
N LYS A 147 -3.15 -17.44 5.58
CA LYS A 147 -4.36 -16.70 5.24
C LYS A 147 -4.08 -15.55 4.27
N SER A 148 -2.97 -14.83 4.43
CA SER A 148 -2.55 -13.77 3.51
C SER A 148 -2.30 -14.29 2.10
N ALA A 149 -1.66 -15.46 1.95
CA ALA A 149 -1.45 -16.07 0.63
C ALA A 149 -2.77 -16.47 -0.07
N ILE A 150 -3.73 -17.04 0.67
CA ILE A 150 -5.06 -17.36 0.12
C ILE A 150 -5.78 -16.08 -0.36
N TRP A 151 -5.70 -14.99 0.42
CA TRP A 151 -6.31 -13.72 0.01
C TRP A 151 -5.60 -13.10 -1.19
N THR A 152 -4.27 -13.18 -1.25
CA THR A 152 -3.49 -12.73 -2.42
C THR A 152 -3.87 -13.53 -3.67
N TRP A 153 -4.05 -14.85 -3.54
CA TRP A 153 -4.58 -15.67 -4.64
C TRP A 153 -5.95 -15.18 -5.12
N LYS A 154 -6.87 -14.88 -4.19
CA LYS A 154 -8.18 -14.31 -4.54
C LYS A 154 -8.07 -12.96 -5.24
N VAL A 155 -7.12 -12.11 -4.85
CA VAL A 155 -6.83 -10.85 -5.54
C VAL A 155 -6.45 -11.12 -7.00
N TYR A 156 -5.52 -12.04 -7.25
CA TYR A 156 -5.10 -12.38 -8.62
C TYR A 156 -6.24 -12.93 -9.46
N ARG A 157 -7.01 -13.88 -8.92
CA ARG A 157 -8.07 -14.54 -9.67
C ARG A 157 -9.34 -13.68 -9.85
N ASN A 158 -9.78 -13.06 -8.77
CA ASN A 158 -11.10 -12.39 -8.75
C ASN A 158 -11.00 -10.91 -9.13
N SER A 159 -9.99 -10.20 -8.63
CA SER A 159 -9.86 -8.76 -8.87
C SER A 159 -9.03 -8.44 -10.11
N GLN A 160 -7.86 -9.09 -10.27
CA GLN A 160 -6.97 -8.81 -11.39
C GLN A 160 -7.26 -9.65 -12.64
N LYS A 161 -8.11 -10.70 -12.52
CA LYS A 161 -8.51 -11.60 -13.61
C LYS A 161 -7.31 -12.28 -14.31
N LEU A 162 -6.25 -12.56 -13.55
CA LEU A 162 -5.09 -13.29 -14.08
C LEU A 162 -5.47 -14.72 -14.45
N SER A 163 -4.82 -15.31 -15.47
CA SER A 163 -4.94 -16.74 -15.75
C SER A 163 -4.45 -17.59 -14.57
N ILE A 164 -4.77 -18.88 -14.55
CA ILE A 164 -4.30 -19.79 -13.50
C ILE A 164 -2.77 -19.83 -13.50
N LEU A 165 -2.12 -19.95 -14.67
CA LEU A 165 -0.67 -20.00 -14.78
C LEU A 165 -0.01 -18.72 -14.29
N GLN A 166 -0.53 -17.55 -14.65
CA GLN A 166 -0.06 -16.27 -14.13
C GLN A 166 -0.22 -16.16 -12.61
N SER A 167 -1.35 -16.64 -12.08
CA SER A 167 -1.61 -16.60 -10.65
C SER A 167 -0.64 -17.51 -9.87
N ILE A 168 -0.33 -18.70 -10.39
CA ILE A 168 0.68 -19.61 -9.84
C ILE A 168 2.06 -18.94 -9.87
N TYR A 169 2.44 -18.35 -11.00
CA TYR A 169 3.72 -17.66 -11.15
C TYR A 169 3.88 -16.52 -10.11
N TYR A 170 2.88 -15.64 -9.99
CA TYR A 170 2.97 -14.52 -9.04
C TYR A 170 2.85 -14.95 -7.57
N ILE A 171 2.10 -16.01 -7.23
CA ILE A 171 2.07 -16.51 -5.87
C ILE A 171 3.43 -17.13 -5.47
N PHE A 172 4.12 -17.76 -6.41
CA PHE A 172 5.48 -18.25 -6.18
C PHE A 172 6.45 -17.09 -5.88
N LEU A 173 6.41 -16.01 -6.69
CA LEU A 173 7.21 -14.80 -6.45
C LEU A 173 6.87 -14.11 -5.12
N TYR A 174 5.60 -14.08 -4.74
CA TYR A 174 5.14 -13.58 -3.45
C TYR A 174 5.80 -14.33 -2.28
N PHE A 175 5.88 -15.67 -2.35
CA PHE A 175 6.57 -16.46 -1.33
C PHE A 175 8.07 -16.20 -1.32
N GLN A 176 8.72 -16.09 -2.48
CA GLN A 176 10.15 -15.76 -2.55
C GLN A 176 10.46 -14.41 -1.88
N GLN A 177 9.70 -13.37 -2.17
CA GLN A 177 9.86 -12.06 -1.50
C GLN A 177 9.64 -12.15 0.02
N GLY A 178 8.67 -12.96 0.45
CA GLY A 178 8.41 -13.21 1.86
C GLY A 178 9.59 -13.85 2.58
N LEU A 179 10.30 -14.78 1.92
CA LEU A 179 11.51 -15.43 2.46
C LEU A 179 12.69 -14.46 2.51
N GLN A 180 12.93 -13.69 1.45
CA GLN A 180 14.02 -12.70 1.41
C GLN A 180 13.91 -11.65 2.52
N LYS A 181 12.70 -11.16 2.83
CA LYS A 181 12.47 -10.23 3.94
C LYS A 181 12.81 -10.81 5.32
N HIS A 182 12.95 -12.13 5.45
CA HIS A 182 13.33 -12.80 6.72
C HIS A 182 14.79 -13.19 6.80
N ILE A 183 15.49 -13.34 5.67
CA ILE A 183 16.90 -13.75 5.62
C ILE A 183 17.83 -12.53 5.81
N PHE A 184 17.37 -11.34 5.45
CA PHE A 184 18.13 -10.08 5.55
C PHE A 184 17.64 -9.15 6.70
N ARG A 185 17.05 -9.75 7.74
CA ARG A 185 16.79 -9.11 9.04
C ARG A 185 17.83 -9.48 10.07
#